data_fe68931744546ebcbf4c5555a927eaff
#
_entry.id   fe68931744546ebcbf4c5555a927eaff
#
_cell.length_a   1.000
_cell.length_b   1.000
_cell.length_c   1.000
_cell.angle_alpha   90.00
_cell.angle_beta   90.00
_cell.angle_gamma   90.00
#
_symmetry.space_group_name_H-M   'P 1'
#
loop_
_entity.id
_entity.type
_entity.pdbx_description
1 polymer ?
#
loop_
_entity_poly.entity_id
_entity_poly.type
_entity_poly.pdbx_seq_one_letter_code
_entity_poly.pdbx_strand_id
1 'polypeptide(L)'
;MPDPEFPFRYGPGLAAGVEAFAARLRRVSLHGCKLDSVNLRDAVLAEVTFDNCVLTDVDFSGAALTRTVFRNSRLTRTNFTRATMDEVDLRGAELGITVDPTCLRGAIVTTAQLIDLAPLLAEGIGLIVADG
;
A
#
# COMPACT_ATOMS: atom_id res chain seq x y z
N MET A 1 19.75 14.33 -6.53
CA MET A 1 18.68 14.03 -5.58
C MET A 1 17.71 15.18 -5.52
N PRO A 2 16.44 14.97 -5.80
CA PRO A 2 15.48 16.04 -5.72
C PRO A 2 15.37 16.60 -4.29
N ASP A 3 15.03 17.89 -4.20
CA ASP A 3 14.85 18.56 -2.92
C ASP A 3 13.63 18.00 -2.20
N PRO A 4 13.76 17.45 -0.97
CA PRO A 4 12.64 16.87 -0.24
C PRO A 4 11.60 17.90 0.23
N GLU A 5 11.88 19.19 0.17
CA GLU A 5 10.91 20.21 0.58
C GLU A 5 9.82 20.45 -0.45
N PHE A 6 10.04 20.03 -1.69
CA PHE A 6 9.06 20.19 -2.76
C PHE A 6 8.41 18.86 -3.10
N PRO A 7 7.08 18.87 -3.33
CA PRO A 7 6.42 17.64 -3.76
C PRO A 7 6.91 17.24 -5.15
N PHE A 8 7.19 15.96 -5.30
CA PHE A 8 7.57 15.40 -6.60
C PHE A 8 6.39 14.65 -7.18
N ARG A 9 6.14 14.88 -8.45
CA ARG A 9 5.05 14.24 -9.18
C ARG A 9 5.63 13.48 -10.37
N TYR A 10 5.26 12.21 -10.47
CA TYR A 10 5.67 11.31 -11.53
C TYR A 10 4.47 10.69 -12.20
N GLY A 11 4.57 10.47 -13.49
CA GLY A 11 3.63 9.68 -14.26
C GLY A 11 3.04 10.41 -15.46
N PRO A 12 2.36 9.64 -16.30
CA PRO A 12 2.25 8.18 -16.24
C PRO A 12 3.56 7.48 -16.57
N GLY A 13 3.73 6.26 -16.10
CA GLY A 13 4.95 5.51 -16.33
C GLY A 13 4.83 4.06 -15.87
N LEU A 14 5.86 3.29 -16.19
CA LEU A 14 5.96 1.88 -15.82
C LEU A 14 7.28 1.64 -15.11
N ALA A 15 7.22 0.98 -13.95
CA ALA A 15 8.38 0.44 -13.26
C ALA A 15 8.17 -1.06 -13.11
N ALA A 16 9.13 -1.85 -13.58
CA ALA A 16 9.05 -3.30 -13.52
C ALA A 16 10.38 -3.88 -13.04
N GLY A 17 10.32 -4.85 -12.13
CA GLY A 17 11.51 -5.54 -11.63
C GLY A 17 12.48 -4.63 -10.87
N VAL A 18 12.00 -3.53 -10.29
CA VAL A 18 12.86 -2.56 -9.61
C VAL A 18 13.15 -3.01 -8.19
N GLU A 19 14.42 -2.98 -7.81
CA GLU A 19 14.88 -3.24 -6.45
C GLU A 19 15.06 -1.91 -5.71
N ALA A 20 14.10 -1.57 -4.87
CA ALA A 20 14.10 -0.32 -4.10
C ALA A 20 14.07 -0.60 -2.60
N PHE A 21 14.80 -1.64 -2.18
CA PHE A 21 14.91 -2.05 -0.78
C PHE A 21 15.36 -0.87 0.08
N ALA A 22 14.65 -0.64 1.19
CA ALA A 22 14.93 0.42 2.14
C ALA A 22 14.90 1.84 1.53
N ALA A 23 14.26 2.01 0.37
CA ALA A 23 14.11 3.32 -0.25
C ALA A 23 13.35 4.27 0.67
N ARG A 24 13.66 5.56 0.56
CA ARG A 24 12.95 6.58 1.32
C ARG A 24 12.27 7.53 0.34
N LEU A 25 10.94 7.59 0.42
CA LEU A 25 10.11 8.46 -0.40
C LEU A 25 9.40 9.45 0.52
N ARG A 26 9.51 10.72 0.19
CA ARG A 26 8.84 11.77 0.94
C ARG A 26 8.26 12.80 -0.01
N ARG A 27 6.97 13.11 0.19
CA ARG A 27 6.24 14.08 -0.63
C ARG A 27 6.32 13.76 -2.11
N VAL A 28 6.10 12.48 -2.43
CA VAL A 28 6.10 11.97 -3.80
C VAL A 28 4.67 11.65 -4.20
N SER A 29 4.28 12.08 -5.38
CA SER A 29 2.98 11.72 -5.97
C SER A 29 3.20 10.97 -7.27
N LEU A 30 2.60 9.79 -7.36
CA LEU A 30 2.64 8.94 -8.54
C LEU A 30 1.25 8.93 -9.16
N HIS A 31 1.14 9.31 -10.43
CA HIS A 31 -0.13 9.40 -11.14
C HIS A 31 -0.14 8.52 -12.36
N GLY A 32 -1.11 7.61 -12.44
CA GLY A 32 -1.26 6.74 -13.59
C GLY A 32 -0.10 5.79 -13.81
N CYS A 33 0.67 5.50 -12.77
CA CYS A 33 1.83 4.64 -12.87
C CYS A 33 1.45 3.18 -12.71
N LYS A 34 2.21 2.32 -13.36
CA LYS A 34 2.14 0.88 -13.17
C LYS A 34 3.44 0.41 -12.52
N LEU A 35 3.31 -0.21 -11.36
CA LEU A 35 4.44 -0.81 -10.65
C LEU A 35 4.24 -2.32 -10.66
N ASP A 36 5.17 -3.04 -11.28
CA ASP A 36 5.09 -4.49 -11.41
C ASP A 36 6.37 -5.12 -10.88
N SER A 37 6.21 -5.99 -9.90
CA SER A 37 7.35 -6.70 -9.29
C SER A 37 8.40 -5.72 -8.75
N VAL A 38 7.95 -4.73 -8.00
CA VAL A 38 8.83 -3.73 -7.38
C VAL A 38 9.05 -4.12 -5.93
N ASN A 39 10.33 -4.14 -5.53
CA ASN A 39 10.72 -4.43 -4.16
C ASN A 39 10.85 -3.13 -3.38
N LEU A 40 9.89 -2.90 -2.47
CA LEU A 40 9.91 -1.77 -1.52
C LEU A 40 9.96 -2.27 -0.08
N ARG A 41 10.62 -3.40 0.14
CA ARG A 41 10.79 -3.95 1.49
C ARG A 41 11.56 -2.96 2.36
N ASP A 42 11.10 -2.80 3.58
CA ASP A 42 11.70 -1.90 4.57
C ASP A 42 11.79 -0.44 4.12
N ALA A 43 11.04 -0.06 3.08
CA ALA A 43 11.00 1.32 2.62
C ALA A 43 10.29 2.22 3.64
N VAL A 44 10.61 3.50 3.60
CA VAL A 44 9.95 4.51 4.40
C VAL A 44 9.23 5.46 3.45
N LEU A 45 7.92 5.50 3.55
CA LEU A 45 7.08 6.37 2.75
C LEU A 45 6.41 7.39 3.68
N ALA A 46 6.62 8.67 3.42
CA ALA A 46 6.00 9.75 4.18
C ALA A 46 5.36 10.75 3.21
N GLU A 47 4.06 10.97 3.38
CA GLU A 47 3.32 11.89 2.52
C GLU A 47 3.44 11.52 1.04
N VAL A 48 3.24 10.23 0.73
CA VAL A 48 3.30 9.68 -0.63
C VAL A 48 1.88 9.41 -1.10
N THR A 49 1.59 9.80 -2.33
CA THR A 49 0.28 9.58 -2.95
C THR A 49 0.43 8.70 -4.18
N PHE A 50 -0.34 7.61 -4.21
CA PHE A 50 -0.53 6.80 -5.41
C PHE A 50 -1.93 7.11 -5.93
N ASP A 51 -2.02 7.76 -7.08
CA ASP A 51 -3.29 8.16 -7.68
C ASP A 51 -3.44 7.49 -9.04
N ASN A 52 -4.50 6.72 -9.21
CA ASN A 52 -4.79 6.00 -10.43
C ASN A 52 -3.62 5.09 -10.85
N CYS A 53 -3.00 4.45 -9.87
CA CYS A 53 -1.87 3.54 -10.08
C CYS A 53 -2.31 2.09 -10.02
N VAL A 54 -1.58 1.23 -10.72
CA VAL A 54 -1.75 -0.21 -10.64
C VAL A 54 -0.47 -0.80 -10.07
N LEU A 55 -0.60 -1.43 -8.90
CA LEU A 55 0.52 -2.08 -8.22
C LEU A 55 0.30 -3.59 -8.25
N THR A 56 1.19 -4.30 -8.92
CA THR A 56 1.11 -5.75 -9.05
C THR A 56 2.40 -6.38 -8.53
N ASP A 57 2.26 -7.34 -7.63
CA ASP A 57 3.43 -8.02 -7.03
C ASP A 57 4.43 -7.03 -6.42
N VAL A 58 3.93 -5.98 -5.77
CA VAL A 58 4.77 -5.01 -5.07
C VAL A 58 4.93 -5.45 -3.62
N ASP A 59 6.16 -5.46 -3.15
CA ASP A 59 6.48 -5.92 -1.80
C ASP A 59 6.80 -4.73 -0.90
N PHE A 60 5.86 -4.43 0.03
CA PHE A 60 6.03 -3.43 1.08
C PHE A 60 6.29 -4.07 2.44
N SER A 61 6.74 -5.34 2.48
CA SER A 61 6.94 -5.98 3.78
C SER A 61 7.96 -5.22 4.62
N GLY A 62 7.64 -5.01 5.89
CA GLY A 62 8.48 -4.25 6.80
C GLY A 62 8.52 -2.75 6.54
N ALA A 63 7.80 -2.24 5.55
CA ALA A 63 7.81 -0.82 5.23
C ALA A 63 7.07 0.00 6.31
N ALA A 64 7.50 1.24 6.47
CA ALA A 64 6.81 2.21 7.32
C ALA A 64 6.13 3.25 6.44
N LEU A 65 4.81 3.32 6.53
CA LEU A 65 4.01 4.25 5.74
C LEU A 65 3.35 5.26 6.68
N THR A 66 3.54 6.53 6.41
CA THR A 66 2.95 7.64 7.16
C THR A 66 2.28 8.60 6.20
N ARG A 67 1.05 8.99 6.49
CA ARG A 67 0.27 9.91 5.67
C ARG A 67 0.40 9.62 4.18
N THR A 68 0.21 8.35 3.84
CA THR A 68 0.30 7.82 2.48
C THR A 68 -1.10 7.51 1.99
N VAL A 69 -1.38 7.82 0.74
CA VAL A 69 -2.70 7.69 0.13
C VAL A 69 -2.62 6.77 -1.09
N PHE A 70 -3.53 5.80 -1.15
CA PHE A 70 -3.73 4.97 -2.34
C PHE A 70 -5.11 5.30 -2.90
N ARG A 71 -5.19 6.23 -3.83
CA ARG A 71 -6.44 6.75 -4.37
C ARG A 71 -6.67 6.24 -5.78
N ASN A 72 -7.89 5.73 -6.05
CA ASN A 72 -8.26 5.22 -7.37
C ASN A 72 -7.24 4.21 -7.91
N SER A 73 -6.64 3.44 -7.03
CA SER A 73 -5.54 2.54 -7.37
C SER A 73 -5.98 1.09 -7.20
N ARG A 74 -5.30 0.20 -7.89
CA ARG A 74 -5.52 -1.24 -7.76
C ARG A 74 -4.27 -1.88 -7.20
N LEU A 75 -4.43 -2.60 -6.10
CA LEU A 75 -3.37 -3.36 -5.47
C LEU A 75 -3.65 -4.83 -5.73
N THR A 76 -2.74 -5.52 -6.40
CA THR A 76 -2.87 -6.94 -6.71
C THR A 76 -1.63 -7.67 -6.21
N ARG A 77 -1.84 -8.70 -5.39
CA ARG A 77 -0.74 -9.45 -4.77
C ARG A 77 0.31 -8.50 -4.17
N THR A 78 -0.17 -7.49 -3.46
CA THR A 78 0.68 -6.50 -2.80
C THR A 78 0.86 -6.89 -1.35
N ASN A 79 2.10 -6.95 -0.90
CA ASN A 79 2.46 -7.51 0.40
C ASN A 79 2.78 -6.40 1.40
N PHE A 80 1.99 -6.34 2.49
CA PHE A 80 2.22 -5.42 3.61
C PHE A 80 2.56 -6.16 4.91
N THR A 81 3.07 -7.37 4.83
CA THR A 81 3.43 -8.14 6.01
C THR A 81 4.46 -7.37 6.84
N ARG A 82 4.23 -7.24 8.14
CA ARG A 82 5.07 -6.48 9.07
C ARG A 82 5.23 -4.99 8.73
N ALA A 83 4.42 -4.47 7.84
CA ALA A 83 4.40 -3.03 7.59
C ALA A 83 3.75 -2.29 8.77
N THR A 84 4.13 -1.04 8.96
CA THR A 84 3.47 -0.14 9.90
C THR A 84 2.77 0.96 9.12
N MET A 85 1.54 1.29 9.56
CA MET A 85 0.72 2.30 8.90
C MET A 85 0.28 3.34 9.91
N ASP A 86 0.47 4.61 9.58
CA ASP A 86 0.02 5.74 10.37
C ASP A 86 -0.64 6.75 9.44
N GLU A 87 -1.96 6.91 9.60
CA GLU A 87 -2.75 7.76 8.71
C GLU A 87 -2.56 7.37 7.23
N VAL A 88 -2.69 6.09 6.94
CA VAL A 88 -2.62 5.58 5.57
C VAL A 88 -4.05 5.46 5.03
N ASP A 89 -4.35 6.20 3.99
CA ASP A 89 -5.68 6.24 3.39
C ASP A 89 -5.77 5.23 2.25
N LEU A 90 -6.52 4.16 2.48
CA LEU A 90 -6.75 3.10 1.49
C LEU A 90 -8.08 3.25 0.77
N ARG A 91 -8.87 4.29 1.09
CA ARG A 91 -10.18 4.48 0.47
C ARG A 91 -10.03 4.72 -1.02
N GLY A 92 -10.90 4.10 -1.81
CA GLY A 92 -10.83 4.17 -3.26
C GLY A 92 -9.84 3.23 -3.90
N ALA A 93 -9.15 2.40 -3.13
CA ALA A 93 -8.24 1.37 -3.66
C ALA A 93 -8.94 0.00 -3.67
N GLU A 94 -8.63 -0.80 -4.68
CA GLU A 94 -8.94 -2.22 -4.67
C GLU A 94 -7.84 -2.94 -3.91
N LEU A 95 -8.21 -3.68 -2.86
CA LEU A 95 -7.26 -4.20 -1.90
C LEU A 95 -7.00 -5.70 -2.10
N GLY A 96 -6.17 -6.05 -3.08
CA GLY A 96 -5.59 -7.38 -3.23
C GLY A 96 -4.27 -7.45 -2.45
N ILE A 97 -4.37 -7.51 -1.12
CA ILE A 97 -3.21 -7.37 -0.26
C ILE A 97 -3.01 -8.60 0.63
N THR A 98 -1.76 -8.81 1.02
CA THR A 98 -1.37 -9.72 2.08
C THR A 98 -0.92 -8.89 3.28
N VAL A 99 -1.53 -9.12 4.43
CA VAL A 99 -1.26 -8.30 5.62
C VAL A 99 -1.67 -9.07 6.88
N ASP A 100 -0.92 -8.89 7.96
CA ASP A 100 -1.39 -9.30 9.28
C ASP A 100 -2.41 -8.27 9.77
N PRO A 101 -3.51 -8.67 10.42
CA PRO A 101 -4.55 -7.72 10.85
C PRO A 101 -4.01 -6.56 11.66
N THR A 102 -3.03 -6.80 12.52
CA THR A 102 -2.44 -5.75 13.35
C THR A 102 -1.70 -4.69 12.54
N CYS A 103 -1.23 -5.03 11.35
CA CYS A 103 -0.54 -4.09 10.47
C CYS A 103 -1.50 -3.05 9.85
N LEU A 104 -2.81 -3.31 9.90
CA LEU A 104 -3.81 -2.36 9.41
C LEU A 104 -4.17 -1.29 10.44
N ARG A 105 -3.58 -1.32 11.63
CA ARG A 105 -3.78 -0.25 12.60
C ARG A 105 -3.26 1.06 11.99
N GLY A 106 -4.11 2.08 12.00
CA GLY A 106 -3.77 3.38 11.41
C GLY A 106 -4.14 3.50 9.93
N ALA A 107 -4.67 2.45 9.32
CA ALA A 107 -5.22 2.52 7.97
C ALA A 107 -6.66 3.04 8.00
N ILE A 108 -7.01 3.78 6.96
CA ILE A 108 -8.36 4.35 6.78
C ILE A 108 -9.02 3.60 5.64
N VAL A 109 -10.16 2.97 5.91
CA VAL A 109 -10.91 2.20 4.92
C VAL A 109 -12.37 2.60 4.95
N THR A 110 -13.09 2.30 3.87
CA THR A 110 -14.54 2.46 3.82
C THR A 110 -15.22 1.24 4.45
N THR A 111 -16.52 1.37 4.74
CA THR A 111 -17.33 0.23 5.19
C THR A 111 -17.33 -0.89 4.15
N ALA A 112 -17.44 -0.56 2.88
CA ALA A 112 -17.41 -1.57 1.81
C ALA A 112 -16.08 -2.31 1.79
N GLN A 113 -14.97 -1.60 1.94
CA GLN A 113 -13.65 -2.23 2.00
C GLN A 113 -13.50 -3.11 3.25
N LEU A 114 -14.06 -2.69 4.38
CA LEU A 114 -14.03 -3.51 5.59
C LEU A 114 -14.76 -4.84 5.37
N ILE A 115 -15.89 -4.82 4.68
CA ILE A 115 -16.62 -6.05 4.35
C ILE A 115 -15.76 -6.96 3.47
N ASP A 116 -15.08 -6.40 2.48
CA ASP A 116 -14.19 -7.17 1.60
C ASP A 116 -12.97 -7.72 2.36
N LEU A 117 -12.49 -7.00 3.35
CA LEU A 117 -11.35 -7.43 4.18
C LEU A 117 -11.74 -8.43 5.27
N ALA A 118 -13.01 -8.56 5.59
CA ALA A 118 -13.46 -9.37 6.72
C ALA A 118 -12.94 -10.81 6.70
N PRO A 119 -12.94 -11.54 5.56
CA PRO A 119 -12.37 -12.87 5.54
C PRO A 119 -10.89 -12.92 5.88
N LEU A 120 -10.12 -11.95 5.38
CA LEU A 120 -8.69 -11.85 5.67
C LEU A 120 -8.45 -11.57 7.16
N LEU A 121 -9.24 -10.65 7.73
CA LEU A 121 -9.13 -10.31 9.15
C LEU A 121 -9.51 -11.49 10.04
N ALA A 122 -10.59 -12.19 9.68
CA ALA A 122 -11.04 -13.36 10.42
C ALA A 122 -9.99 -14.46 10.40
N GLU A 123 -9.43 -14.77 9.24
CA GLU A 123 -8.38 -15.76 9.10
C GLU A 123 -7.15 -15.38 9.91
N GLY A 124 -6.75 -14.12 9.86
CA GLY A 124 -5.56 -13.63 10.55
C GLY A 124 -5.62 -13.74 12.07
N ILE A 125 -6.82 -13.70 12.67
CA ILE A 125 -7.00 -13.87 14.11
C ILE A 125 -7.44 -15.28 14.48
N GLY A 126 -7.54 -16.19 13.51
CA GLY A 126 -7.92 -17.57 13.75
C GLY A 126 -9.42 -17.77 13.95
N LEU A 127 -10.25 -16.84 13.50
CA LEU A 127 -11.69 -16.96 13.58
C LEU A 127 -12.17 -18.02 12.59
N ILE A 128 -13.05 -18.90 13.05
CA ILE A 128 -13.68 -19.90 12.19
C ILE A 128 -15.07 -19.40 11.85
N VAL A 129 -15.32 -19.20 10.56
CA VAL A 129 -16.63 -18.78 10.06
C VAL A 129 -17.32 -19.98 9.45
N ALA A 130 -18.51 -20.31 9.95
CA ALA A 130 -19.28 -21.44 9.47
C ALA A 130 -20.78 -21.08 9.45
N ASP A 131 -21.43 -21.38 8.32
CA ASP A 131 -22.84 -21.07 8.12
C ASP A 131 -23.67 -22.34 8.33
N GLY A 132 -23.98 -22.62 9.55
CA GLY A 132 -24.80 -23.78 9.88
C GLY A 132 -24.13 -24.94 10.55
#